data_a358a7597b115ceda8ffb1af94cbfa80
#
_entry.id   a358a7597b115ceda8ffb1af94cbfa80
#
_cell.length_a   1.000
_cell.length_b   1.000
_cell.length_c   1.000
_cell.angle_alpha   90.00
_cell.angle_beta   90.00
_cell.angle_gamma   90.00
#
_symmetry.space_group_name_H-M   'P 1'
#
loop_
_entity.id
_entity.type
_entity.pdbx_description
1 polymer ?
#
loop_
_entity_poly.entity_id
_entity_poly.type
_entity_poly.pdbx_seq_one_letter_code
_entity_poly.pdbx_strand_id
1 'polypeptide(L)'
;MNKRALLIAFHFPPQAASSGIQRTLSFSRNLGSHGWEPLVLSAHPRAYSAQNPSQLASVPASLVVKRAFALDTKTHMGYKGRYPGALALPDRWVSWWFAAVPAGLALVRRHRPRVIWSTFPIGTAHLIGLTLHRLTGLPWVADFRDPMMQPSYPTNKLQRKVFAWIEGQAVRRCSRAVFTTHSAMQVYRERYPEQPANKFLVIENGYDEDGFDGTTLAPRGPVQERITLLHSGVLYQNGRDPSAFLQALAELRQAGRIDAGTLRVVLRAPGDIEGVRALVVRHGVADLVEVAPPVPYREALKEMLAADGLLVFQGTPFNTQVPAKIYEYFRTRKPVLGLVDTGGETARVLRNGGFHDLAQMGDSADIAHTLDGFVVRIRSGEAHVASEALVAASSRAHRASELAAVFDEVAG
;
A
#
# COMPACT_ATOMS: atom_id res chain seq x y z
N MET A 1 -5.93 29.80 -14.49
CA MET A 1 -6.40 29.48 -13.13
C MET A 1 -6.23 27.99 -12.92
N ASN A 2 -5.61 27.56 -11.81
CA ASN A 2 -5.49 26.14 -11.51
C ASN A 2 -6.87 25.49 -11.34
N LYS A 3 -7.04 24.30 -11.90
CA LYS A 3 -8.23 23.49 -11.72
C LYS A 3 -8.25 22.95 -10.28
N ARG A 4 -9.43 22.76 -9.67
CA ARG A 4 -9.55 22.25 -8.29
C ARG A 4 -10.17 20.88 -8.24
N ALA A 5 -9.64 20.01 -7.37
CA ALA A 5 -10.16 18.67 -7.10
C ALA A 5 -10.56 18.53 -5.62
N LEU A 6 -11.76 18.01 -5.34
CA LEU A 6 -12.21 17.68 -3.98
C LEU A 6 -11.82 16.24 -3.66
N LEU A 7 -10.86 16.05 -2.76
CA LEU A 7 -10.37 14.76 -2.31
C LEU A 7 -11.08 14.35 -1.00
N ILE A 8 -11.84 13.26 -1.03
CA ILE A 8 -12.57 12.72 0.11
C ILE A 8 -11.81 11.50 0.63
N ALA A 9 -11.16 11.65 1.78
CA ALA A 9 -10.37 10.60 2.38
C ALA A 9 -10.51 10.58 3.91
N PHE A 10 -10.87 9.42 4.46
CA PHE A 10 -10.85 9.22 5.91
C PHE A 10 -9.43 9.20 6.45
N HIS A 11 -8.55 8.43 5.80
CA HIS A 11 -7.15 8.30 6.17
C HIS A 11 -6.33 9.51 5.69
N PHE A 12 -6.07 10.42 6.62
CA PHE A 12 -5.26 11.63 6.39
C PHE A 12 -4.57 12.06 7.70
N PRO A 13 -3.37 12.67 7.68
CA PRO A 13 -2.70 13.13 8.90
C PRO A 13 -3.65 13.93 9.82
N PRO A 14 -3.62 13.77 11.15
CA PRO A 14 -2.63 13.04 11.96
C PRO A 14 -2.96 11.57 12.22
N GLN A 15 -3.85 10.93 11.45
CA GLN A 15 -4.15 9.51 11.63
C GLN A 15 -2.86 8.69 11.49
N ALA A 16 -2.65 7.70 12.39
CA ALA A 16 -1.55 6.76 12.34
C ALA A 16 -2.04 5.34 11.96
N ALA A 17 -1.09 4.45 11.71
CA ALA A 17 -1.35 3.01 11.51
C ALA A 17 -2.16 2.64 10.24
N SER A 18 -2.08 3.45 9.17
CA SER A 18 -2.68 3.09 7.87
C SER A 18 -1.77 3.49 6.71
N SER A 19 -1.48 2.56 5.81
CA SER A 19 -0.79 2.84 4.55
C SER A 19 -1.59 3.76 3.61
N GLY A 20 -2.91 3.84 3.82
CA GLY A 20 -3.80 4.71 3.04
C GLY A 20 -3.55 6.19 3.19
N ILE A 21 -2.94 6.62 4.30
CA ILE A 21 -2.57 8.01 4.57
C ILE A 21 -1.64 8.52 3.47
N GLN A 22 -0.62 7.75 3.16
CA GLN A 22 0.44 8.15 2.25
C GLN A 22 -0.06 8.40 0.83
N ARG A 23 -1.06 7.64 0.34
CA ARG A 23 -1.63 7.83 -0.99
C ARG A 23 -2.36 9.17 -1.11
N THR A 24 -3.24 9.50 -0.16
CA THR A 24 -3.97 10.78 -0.16
C THR A 24 -3.03 11.96 0.08
N LEU A 25 -2.11 11.83 1.04
CA LEU A 25 -1.14 12.88 1.35
C LEU A 25 -0.26 13.18 0.14
N SER A 26 0.24 12.16 -0.54
CA SER A 26 1.07 12.32 -1.72
C SER A 26 0.31 12.98 -2.88
N PHE A 27 -0.93 12.57 -3.17
CA PHE A 27 -1.75 13.24 -4.17
C PHE A 27 -1.99 14.71 -3.80
N SER A 28 -2.26 15.01 -2.52
CA SER A 28 -2.47 16.37 -2.06
C SER A 28 -1.21 17.25 -2.12
N ARG A 29 -0.01 16.67 -2.17
CA ARG A 29 1.27 17.38 -2.30
C ARG A 29 1.67 17.59 -3.76
N ASN A 30 1.43 16.60 -4.62
CA ASN A 30 1.98 16.56 -5.96
C ASN A 30 1.00 17.00 -7.06
N LEU A 31 -0.31 16.99 -6.86
CA LEU A 31 -1.29 17.42 -7.87
C LEU A 31 -1.10 18.88 -8.30
N GLY A 32 -0.61 19.75 -7.42
CA GLY A 32 -0.34 21.14 -7.72
C GLY A 32 0.63 21.35 -8.88
N SER A 33 1.68 20.54 -8.99
CA SER A 33 2.65 20.57 -10.07
C SER A 33 2.07 20.16 -11.44
N HIS A 34 0.88 19.52 -11.43
CA HIS A 34 0.14 19.09 -12.62
C HIS A 34 -1.12 19.95 -12.88
N GLY A 35 -1.18 21.17 -12.32
CA GLY A 35 -2.25 22.14 -12.57
C GLY A 35 -3.55 21.90 -11.79
N TRP A 36 -3.55 20.98 -10.80
CA TRP A 36 -4.71 20.66 -9.97
C TRP A 36 -4.47 21.08 -8.51
N GLU A 37 -5.25 22.05 -8.02
CA GLU A 37 -5.26 22.46 -6.61
C GLU A 37 -6.16 21.52 -5.80
N PRO A 38 -5.61 20.68 -4.90
CA PRO A 38 -6.40 19.76 -4.10
C PRO A 38 -7.09 20.48 -2.92
N LEU A 39 -8.32 20.05 -2.63
CA LEU A 39 -9.08 20.40 -1.44
C LEU A 39 -9.39 19.10 -0.70
N VAL A 40 -8.96 18.95 0.54
CA VAL A 40 -9.15 17.70 1.29
C VAL A 40 -10.35 17.80 2.23
N LEU A 41 -11.30 16.89 2.09
CA LEU A 41 -12.37 16.63 3.04
C LEU A 41 -12.07 15.34 3.80
N SER A 42 -11.74 15.46 5.08
CA SER A 42 -11.36 14.33 5.93
C SER A 42 -12.16 14.31 7.23
N ALA A 43 -12.05 13.20 7.98
CA ALA A 43 -12.68 13.08 9.28
C ALA A 43 -11.97 13.92 10.35
N HIS A 44 -12.72 14.35 11.38
CA HIS A 44 -12.13 14.98 12.55
C HIS A 44 -11.25 13.98 13.31
N PRO A 45 -10.04 14.37 13.78
CA PRO A 45 -9.09 13.47 14.42
C PRO A 45 -9.63 12.65 15.60
N ARG A 46 -10.68 13.10 16.28
CA ARG A 46 -11.35 12.33 17.34
C ARG A 46 -11.81 10.93 16.91
N ALA A 47 -12.08 10.74 15.61
CA ALA A 47 -12.51 9.47 15.08
C ALA A 47 -11.35 8.46 14.85
N TYR A 48 -10.11 8.90 14.99
CA TYR A 48 -8.95 8.07 14.78
C TYR A 48 -8.56 7.30 16.04
N SER A 49 -8.39 6.00 15.92
CA SER A 49 -7.95 5.14 17.03
C SER A 49 -6.47 5.35 17.41
N ALA A 50 -5.66 5.80 16.47
CA ALA A 50 -4.25 6.14 16.68
C ALA A 50 -3.90 7.41 15.91
N GLN A 51 -3.11 8.28 16.53
CA GLN A 51 -2.69 9.55 15.95
C GLN A 51 -1.18 9.73 16.08
N ASN A 52 -0.58 10.36 15.07
CA ASN A 52 0.80 10.81 15.08
C ASN A 52 0.85 12.29 14.65
N PRO A 53 0.89 13.25 15.59
CA PRO A 53 0.92 14.66 15.29
C PRO A 53 2.11 15.10 14.43
N SER A 54 3.24 14.39 14.48
CA SER A 54 4.42 14.73 13.67
C SER A 54 4.13 14.65 12.16
N GLN A 55 3.17 13.85 11.74
CA GLN A 55 2.76 13.76 10.33
C GLN A 55 2.08 15.04 9.81
N LEU A 56 1.61 15.93 10.69
CA LEU A 56 1.04 17.21 10.28
C LEU A 56 2.08 18.12 9.60
N ALA A 57 3.35 17.99 9.96
CA ALA A 57 4.45 18.69 9.30
C ALA A 57 4.60 18.34 7.81
N SER A 58 4.10 17.16 7.41
CA SER A 58 4.12 16.70 6.00
C SER A 58 2.94 17.26 5.19
N VAL A 59 1.97 17.90 5.80
CA VAL A 59 0.82 18.52 5.12
C VAL A 59 1.21 19.92 4.65
N PRO A 60 1.10 20.26 3.35
CA PRO A 60 1.42 21.60 2.87
C PRO A 60 0.59 22.67 3.58
N ALA A 61 1.23 23.75 4.03
CA ALA A 61 0.55 24.85 4.74
C ALA A 61 -0.54 25.53 3.88
N SER A 62 -0.38 25.52 2.57
CA SER A 62 -1.34 26.07 1.61
C SER A 62 -2.54 25.17 1.35
N LEU A 63 -2.50 23.91 1.79
CA LEU A 63 -3.55 22.93 1.50
C LEU A 63 -4.81 23.23 2.32
N VAL A 64 -5.95 23.36 1.64
CA VAL A 64 -7.24 23.49 2.31
C VAL A 64 -7.68 22.10 2.81
N VAL A 65 -7.69 21.92 4.13
CA VAL A 65 -8.14 20.68 4.79
C VAL A 65 -9.38 20.97 5.63
N LYS A 66 -10.53 20.46 5.20
CA LYS A 66 -11.77 20.51 5.97
C LYS A 66 -11.94 19.22 6.79
N ARG A 67 -11.96 19.35 8.11
CA ARG A 67 -12.23 18.27 9.05
C ARG A 67 -13.72 18.25 9.40
N ALA A 68 -14.44 17.24 8.94
CA ALA A 68 -15.86 17.06 9.27
C ALA A 68 -16.00 16.17 10.52
N PHE A 69 -17.02 16.43 11.32
CA PHE A 69 -17.32 15.64 12.50
C PHE A 69 -17.45 14.16 12.15
N ALA A 70 -16.87 13.29 12.96
CA ALA A 70 -16.96 11.84 12.85
C ALA A 70 -16.77 11.20 14.23
N LEU A 71 -17.44 10.09 14.45
CA LEU A 71 -17.28 9.22 15.61
C LEU A 71 -16.85 7.83 15.16
N ASP A 72 -16.01 7.17 15.93
CA ASP A 72 -15.86 5.73 15.86
C ASP A 72 -16.95 5.08 16.74
N THR A 73 -17.90 4.38 16.13
CA THR A 73 -19.02 3.76 16.82
C THR A 73 -18.55 2.83 17.94
N LYS A 74 -17.45 2.09 17.72
CA LYS A 74 -16.92 1.18 18.74
C LYS A 74 -16.43 1.93 19.98
N THR A 75 -15.72 3.04 19.77
CA THR A 75 -15.05 3.77 20.87
C THR A 75 -16.02 4.75 21.56
N HIS A 76 -16.90 5.42 20.81
CA HIS A 76 -17.71 6.52 21.32
C HIS A 76 -19.15 6.12 21.67
N MET A 77 -19.64 5.01 21.10
CA MET A 77 -21.03 4.54 21.30
C MET A 77 -21.06 3.10 21.85
N GLY A 78 -19.89 2.48 22.06
CA GLY A 78 -19.77 1.14 22.60
C GLY A 78 -19.93 1.12 24.12
N TYR A 79 -20.70 0.17 24.61
CA TYR A 79 -20.78 -0.16 26.05
C TYR A 79 -20.26 -1.59 26.27
N LYS A 80 -19.27 -1.76 27.16
CA LYS A 80 -18.61 -3.06 27.42
C LYS A 80 -18.16 -3.79 26.12
N GLY A 81 -17.63 -3.04 25.14
CA GLY A 81 -17.13 -3.59 23.86
C GLY A 81 -18.23 -3.96 22.85
N ARG A 82 -19.51 -3.74 23.16
CA ARG A 82 -20.65 -3.98 22.27
C ARG A 82 -21.26 -2.67 21.79
N TYR A 83 -21.70 -2.62 20.55
CA TYR A 83 -22.42 -1.49 19.94
C TYR A 83 -23.44 -2.00 18.93
N PRO A 84 -24.55 -1.22 18.68
CA PRO A 84 -25.55 -1.60 17.67
C PRO A 84 -24.93 -1.68 16.28
N GLY A 85 -24.94 -2.88 15.68
CA GLY A 85 -24.30 -3.12 14.37
C GLY A 85 -24.84 -2.23 13.25
N ALA A 86 -26.10 -1.82 13.32
CA ALA A 86 -26.70 -0.90 12.35
C ALA A 86 -26.00 0.47 12.33
N LEU A 87 -25.48 0.95 13.46
CA LEU A 87 -24.73 2.22 13.56
C LEU A 87 -23.29 2.13 13.02
N ALA A 88 -22.87 0.96 12.59
CA ALA A 88 -21.55 0.70 12.01
C ALA A 88 -21.65 0.21 10.55
N LEU A 89 -22.67 0.64 9.83
CA LEU A 89 -22.87 0.30 8.41
C LEU A 89 -22.78 1.57 7.54
N PRO A 90 -21.94 1.59 6.52
CA PRO A 90 -21.06 0.52 6.00
C PRO A 90 -19.87 0.17 6.91
N ASP A 91 -19.42 1.12 7.70
CA ASP A 91 -18.28 1.00 8.62
C ASP A 91 -18.52 1.80 9.90
N ARG A 92 -17.62 1.66 10.88
CA ARG A 92 -17.73 2.27 12.21
C ARG A 92 -17.75 3.80 12.20
N TRP A 93 -17.47 4.43 11.07
CA TRP A 93 -17.36 5.87 10.90
C TRP A 93 -18.48 6.47 10.05
N VAL A 94 -19.59 5.76 9.88
CA VAL A 94 -20.74 6.24 9.08
C VAL A 94 -21.27 7.59 9.54
N SER A 95 -21.12 7.95 10.82
CA SER A 95 -21.46 9.29 11.34
C SER A 95 -20.74 10.42 10.60
N TRP A 96 -19.58 10.15 10.01
CA TRP A 96 -18.84 11.09 9.17
C TRP A 96 -19.65 11.56 7.97
N TRP A 97 -20.49 10.71 7.38
CA TRP A 97 -21.33 11.06 6.23
C TRP A 97 -22.24 12.25 6.51
N PHE A 98 -22.87 12.30 7.69
CA PHE A 98 -23.82 13.36 8.05
C PHE A 98 -23.18 14.75 8.12
N ALA A 99 -21.93 14.84 8.54
CA ALA A 99 -21.21 16.12 8.62
C ALA A 99 -20.35 16.39 7.37
N ALA A 100 -19.85 15.37 6.70
CA ALA A 100 -19.02 15.53 5.52
C ALA A 100 -19.82 15.97 4.29
N VAL A 101 -21.06 15.51 4.12
CA VAL A 101 -21.87 15.94 2.98
C VAL A 101 -22.14 17.45 3.00
N PRO A 102 -22.68 18.08 4.06
CA PRO A 102 -22.84 19.52 4.09
C PRO A 102 -21.52 20.29 4.03
N ALA A 103 -20.46 19.78 4.66
CA ALA A 103 -19.12 20.38 4.55
C ALA A 103 -18.57 20.32 3.12
N GLY A 104 -18.77 19.19 2.41
CA GLY A 104 -18.42 19.03 1.02
C GLY A 104 -19.19 19.98 0.08
N LEU A 105 -20.49 20.13 0.29
CA LEU A 105 -21.30 21.10 -0.46
C LEU A 105 -20.81 22.55 -0.23
N ALA A 106 -20.43 22.89 1.00
CA ALA A 106 -19.86 24.20 1.30
C ALA A 106 -18.52 24.42 0.57
N LEU A 107 -17.64 23.38 0.52
CA LEU A 107 -16.39 23.43 -0.26
C LEU A 107 -16.68 23.58 -1.76
N VAL A 108 -17.67 22.85 -2.30
CA VAL A 108 -18.04 22.96 -3.72
C VAL A 108 -18.52 24.37 -4.05
N ARG A 109 -19.39 24.95 -3.24
CA ARG A 109 -19.89 26.32 -3.44
C ARG A 109 -18.80 27.38 -3.35
N ARG A 110 -17.90 27.24 -2.37
CA ARG A 110 -16.84 28.23 -2.10
C ARG A 110 -15.67 28.15 -3.08
N HIS A 111 -15.23 26.93 -3.40
CA HIS A 111 -13.96 26.70 -4.14
C HIS A 111 -14.17 26.23 -5.56
N ARG A 112 -15.41 25.82 -5.93
CA ARG A 112 -15.80 25.39 -7.28
C ARG A 112 -14.86 24.34 -7.86
N PRO A 113 -14.64 23.17 -7.20
CA PRO A 113 -13.86 22.09 -7.77
C PRO A 113 -14.53 21.58 -9.05
N ARG A 114 -13.71 21.04 -9.97
CA ARG A 114 -14.17 20.46 -11.22
C ARG A 114 -14.38 18.95 -11.16
N VAL A 115 -13.80 18.29 -10.14
CA VAL A 115 -13.86 16.84 -9.97
C VAL A 115 -13.92 16.49 -8.48
N ILE A 116 -14.62 15.39 -8.19
CA ILE A 116 -14.62 14.73 -6.88
C ILE A 116 -13.76 13.47 -7.01
N TRP A 117 -12.87 13.23 -6.03
CA TRP A 117 -12.17 11.97 -5.84
C TRP A 117 -12.46 11.43 -4.46
N SER A 118 -12.75 10.13 -4.32
CA SER A 118 -12.94 9.48 -3.02
C SER A 118 -12.15 8.19 -2.96
N THR A 119 -11.58 7.84 -1.80
CA THR A 119 -10.72 6.66 -1.66
C THR A 119 -11.18 5.72 -0.56
N PHE A 120 -11.18 4.43 -0.87
CA PHE A 120 -11.32 3.30 0.06
C PHE A 120 -9.99 3.15 0.88
N PRO A 121 -9.91 2.48 2.08
CA PRO A 121 -10.76 1.34 2.50
C PRO A 121 -11.96 1.70 3.41
N ILE A 122 -12.29 2.96 3.59
CA ILE A 122 -13.49 3.32 4.36
C ILE A 122 -14.66 3.51 3.40
N GLY A 123 -15.65 2.61 3.46
CA GLY A 123 -16.80 2.59 2.56
C GLY A 123 -17.63 3.89 2.62
N THR A 124 -17.68 4.52 3.80
CA THR A 124 -18.31 5.82 4.00
C THR A 124 -17.73 6.91 3.10
N ALA A 125 -16.45 6.85 2.72
CA ALA A 125 -15.85 7.83 1.80
C ALA A 125 -16.50 7.77 0.40
N HIS A 126 -16.75 6.56 -0.13
CA HIS A 126 -17.46 6.40 -1.40
C HIS A 126 -18.94 6.80 -1.29
N LEU A 127 -19.59 6.55 -0.13
CA LEU A 127 -20.94 7.01 0.12
C LEU A 127 -21.04 8.54 0.11
N ILE A 128 -20.05 9.25 0.68
CA ILE A 128 -19.94 10.72 0.62
C ILE A 128 -19.74 11.17 -0.84
N GLY A 129 -18.79 10.53 -1.57
CA GLY A 129 -18.51 10.82 -2.97
C GLY A 129 -19.72 10.65 -3.86
N LEU A 130 -20.46 9.54 -3.71
CA LEU A 130 -21.72 9.27 -4.39
C LEU A 130 -22.76 10.36 -4.12
N THR A 131 -22.91 10.75 -2.85
CA THR A 131 -23.90 11.75 -2.45
C THR A 131 -23.57 13.12 -3.03
N LEU A 132 -22.32 13.56 -2.93
CA LEU A 132 -21.88 14.84 -3.48
C LEU A 132 -21.96 14.85 -5.01
N HIS A 133 -21.56 13.77 -5.69
CA HIS A 133 -21.74 13.63 -7.14
C HIS A 133 -23.21 13.82 -7.55
N ARG A 134 -24.16 13.16 -6.86
CA ARG A 134 -25.60 13.28 -7.17
C ARG A 134 -26.16 14.69 -6.93
N LEU A 135 -25.69 15.38 -5.89
CA LEU A 135 -26.19 16.70 -5.52
C LEU A 135 -25.57 17.84 -6.34
N THR A 136 -24.37 17.63 -6.90
CA THR A 136 -23.62 18.69 -7.57
C THR A 136 -23.46 18.50 -9.08
N GLY A 137 -23.65 17.26 -9.58
CA GLY A 137 -23.38 16.90 -10.96
C GLY A 137 -21.90 16.83 -11.32
N LEU A 138 -20.97 17.09 -10.38
CA LEU A 138 -19.53 17.04 -10.65
C LEU A 138 -19.09 15.62 -11.02
N PRO A 139 -18.19 15.44 -11.99
CA PRO A 139 -17.61 14.15 -12.30
C PRO A 139 -16.92 13.57 -11.06
N TRP A 140 -16.99 12.25 -10.92
CA TRP A 140 -16.48 11.54 -9.76
C TRP A 140 -15.51 10.43 -10.15
N VAL A 141 -14.32 10.45 -9.58
CA VAL A 141 -13.30 9.40 -9.66
C VAL A 141 -13.32 8.61 -8.34
N ALA A 142 -13.65 7.33 -8.40
CA ALA A 142 -13.70 6.43 -7.25
C ALA A 142 -12.42 5.60 -7.18
N ASP A 143 -11.57 5.85 -6.20
CA ASP A 143 -10.32 5.13 -5.96
C ASP A 143 -10.59 3.97 -4.98
N PHE A 144 -10.91 2.81 -5.55
CA PHE A 144 -11.17 1.59 -4.79
C PHE A 144 -9.91 1.03 -4.16
N ARG A 145 -8.78 1.22 -4.80
CA ARG A 145 -7.49 0.63 -4.45
C ARG A 145 -7.52 -0.89 -4.54
N ASP A 146 -8.15 -1.56 -3.57
CA ASP A 146 -8.36 -2.99 -3.48
C ASP A 146 -9.87 -3.30 -3.60
N PRO A 147 -10.27 -4.55 -3.94
CA PRO A 147 -11.68 -4.90 -3.99
C PRO A 147 -12.39 -4.68 -2.64
N MET A 148 -13.50 -3.93 -2.66
CA MET A 148 -14.32 -3.71 -1.45
C MET A 148 -14.88 -5.03 -0.91
N MET A 149 -15.24 -5.94 -1.81
CA MET A 149 -15.68 -7.29 -1.46
C MET A 149 -14.68 -8.32 -1.95
N GLN A 150 -14.17 -9.10 -1.03
CA GLN A 150 -13.30 -10.25 -1.27
C GLN A 150 -14.00 -11.53 -0.81
N PRO A 151 -13.55 -12.74 -1.18
CA PRO A 151 -14.16 -13.99 -0.73
C PRO A 151 -14.36 -14.08 0.80
N SER A 152 -13.35 -13.68 1.56
CA SER A 152 -13.32 -13.72 3.03
C SER A 152 -13.71 -12.40 3.73
N TYR A 153 -14.00 -11.32 2.98
CA TYR A 153 -14.27 -10.00 3.57
C TYR A 153 -15.32 -9.21 2.79
N PRO A 154 -16.24 -8.49 3.45
CA PRO A 154 -16.55 -8.53 4.90
C PRO A 154 -17.17 -9.85 5.33
N THR A 155 -16.88 -10.30 6.56
CA THR A 155 -17.45 -11.54 7.12
C THR A 155 -18.91 -11.37 7.55
N ASN A 156 -19.30 -10.19 8.00
CA ASN A 156 -20.68 -9.89 8.37
C ASN A 156 -21.57 -9.79 7.13
N LYS A 157 -22.63 -10.61 7.07
CA LYS A 157 -23.55 -10.70 5.91
C LYS A 157 -24.24 -9.36 5.59
N LEU A 158 -24.65 -8.60 6.61
CA LEU A 158 -25.33 -7.32 6.39
C LEU A 158 -24.35 -6.25 5.90
N GLN A 159 -23.17 -6.17 6.48
CA GLN A 159 -22.09 -5.29 6.00
C GLN A 159 -21.71 -5.63 4.56
N ARG A 160 -21.62 -6.93 4.23
CA ARG A 160 -21.36 -7.39 2.85
C ARG A 160 -22.42 -6.91 1.86
N LYS A 161 -23.72 -6.97 2.24
CA LYS A 161 -24.81 -6.44 1.40
C LYS A 161 -24.70 -4.92 1.20
N VAL A 162 -24.37 -4.17 2.26
CA VAL A 162 -24.20 -2.72 2.20
C VAL A 162 -22.98 -2.36 1.35
N PHE A 163 -21.86 -3.07 1.51
CA PHE A 163 -20.66 -2.89 0.67
C PHE A 163 -20.97 -3.18 -0.81
N ALA A 164 -21.69 -4.29 -1.11
CA ALA A 164 -22.11 -4.63 -2.46
C ALA A 164 -22.95 -3.52 -3.09
N TRP A 165 -23.86 -2.95 -2.31
CA TRP A 165 -24.70 -1.84 -2.78
C TRP A 165 -23.86 -0.58 -3.05
N ILE A 166 -22.97 -0.17 -2.12
CA ILE A 166 -22.10 1.01 -2.30
C ILE A 166 -21.16 0.80 -3.51
N GLU A 167 -20.52 -0.36 -3.59
CA GLU A 167 -19.64 -0.74 -4.70
C GLU A 167 -20.38 -0.63 -6.04
N GLY A 168 -21.55 -1.26 -6.13
CA GLY A 168 -22.35 -1.23 -7.35
C GLY A 168 -22.85 0.18 -7.72
N GLN A 169 -23.22 1.02 -6.75
CA GLN A 169 -23.58 2.42 -7.01
C GLN A 169 -22.36 3.23 -7.45
N ALA A 170 -21.20 3.02 -6.82
CA ALA A 170 -19.96 3.70 -7.16
C ALA A 170 -19.52 3.34 -8.57
N VAL A 171 -19.43 2.05 -8.90
CA VAL A 171 -19.00 1.58 -10.23
C VAL A 171 -19.92 2.10 -11.33
N ARG A 172 -21.24 2.03 -11.14
CA ARG A 172 -22.18 2.50 -12.17
C ARG A 172 -22.16 4.01 -12.39
N ARG A 173 -21.85 4.80 -11.36
CA ARG A 173 -22.01 6.27 -11.39
C ARG A 173 -20.71 7.05 -11.49
N CYS A 174 -19.58 6.50 -11.04
CA CYS A 174 -18.30 7.21 -11.19
C CYS A 174 -17.94 7.36 -12.67
N SER A 175 -17.21 8.41 -12.99
CA SER A 175 -16.62 8.62 -14.32
C SER A 175 -15.48 7.65 -14.57
N ARG A 176 -14.65 7.40 -13.55
CA ARG A 176 -13.53 6.45 -13.57
C ARG A 176 -13.43 5.73 -12.23
N ALA A 177 -13.14 4.42 -12.27
CA ALA A 177 -12.86 3.56 -11.14
C ALA A 177 -11.36 3.21 -11.16
N VAL A 178 -10.65 3.57 -10.09
CA VAL A 178 -9.19 3.43 -9.99
C VAL A 178 -8.83 2.32 -9.02
N PHE A 179 -7.84 1.50 -9.38
CA PHE A 179 -7.32 0.37 -8.61
C PHE A 179 -5.81 0.49 -8.44
N THR A 180 -5.25 -0.23 -7.46
CA THR A 180 -3.80 -0.26 -7.26
C THR A 180 -3.12 -1.41 -8.00
N THR A 181 -3.89 -2.37 -8.53
CA THR A 181 -3.37 -3.54 -9.23
C THR A 181 -4.27 -3.94 -10.41
N HIS A 182 -3.68 -4.58 -11.41
CA HIS A 182 -4.44 -5.11 -12.55
C HIS A 182 -5.38 -6.24 -12.14
N SER A 183 -4.98 -7.10 -11.20
CA SER A 183 -5.84 -8.16 -10.68
C SER A 183 -7.08 -7.61 -9.98
N ALA A 184 -6.93 -6.55 -9.16
CA ALA A 184 -8.07 -5.89 -8.53
C ALA A 184 -9.01 -5.25 -9.57
N MET A 185 -8.46 -4.60 -10.60
CA MET A 185 -9.24 -4.06 -11.72
C MET A 185 -9.99 -5.17 -12.46
N GLN A 186 -9.33 -6.29 -12.74
CA GLN A 186 -9.92 -7.41 -13.47
C GLN A 186 -11.12 -8.02 -12.71
N VAL A 187 -11.03 -8.18 -11.39
CA VAL A 187 -12.16 -8.60 -10.54
C VAL A 187 -13.39 -7.72 -10.74
N TYR A 188 -13.20 -6.41 -10.93
CA TYR A 188 -14.32 -5.49 -11.17
C TYR A 188 -14.83 -5.55 -12.61
N ARG A 189 -13.97 -5.71 -13.60
CA ARG A 189 -14.39 -5.92 -14.99
C ARG A 189 -15.27 -7.19 -15.13
N GLU A 190 -14.90 -8.26 -14.45
CA GLU A 190 -15.67 -9.51 -14.42
C GLU A 190 -16.99 -9.37 -13.65
N ARG A 191 -16.99 -8.57 -12.56
CA ARG A 191 -18.17 -8.35 -11.73
C ARG A 191 -19.19 -7.40 -12.35
N TYR A 192 -18.72 -6.47 -13.19
CA TYR A 192 -19.54 -5.43 -13.85
C TYR A 192 -19.29 -5.38 -15.36
N PRO A 193 -19.56 -6.47 -16.07
CA PRO A 193 -19.27 -6.58 -17.51
C PRO A 193 -20.08 -5.60 -18.37
N GLU A 194 -21.18 -5.05 -17.82
CA GLU A 194 -22.00 -4.04 -18.47
C GLU A 194 -21.34 -2.64 -18.50
N GLN A 195 -20.26 -2.43 -17.75
CA GLN A 195 -19.57 -1.16 -17.74
C GLN A 195 -18.46 -1.11 -18.81
N PRO A 196 -18.22 0.04 -19.45
CA PRO A 196 -17.19 0.15 -20.48
C PRO A 196 -15.79 -0.11 -19.89
N ALA A 197 -14.96 -0.84 -20.63
CA ALA A 197 -13.65 -1.28 -20.16
C ALA A 197 -12.72 -0.11 -19.79
N ASN A 198 -12.83 1.03 -20.49
CA ASN A 198 -12.03 2.23 -20.22
C ASN A 198 -12.43 2.97 -18.94
N LYS A 199 -13.53 2.59 -18.29
CA LYS A 199 -13.91 3.11 -16.97
C LYS A 199 -12.94 2.67 -15.88
N PHE A 200 -12.31 1.51 -16.03
CA PHE A 200 -11.48 0.86 -15.03
C PHE A 200 -10.01 1.12 -15.33
N LEU A 201 -9.30 1.74 -14.39
CA LEU A 201 -7.92 2.17 -14.53
C LEU A 201 -7.05 1.65 -13.38
N VAL A 202 -5.77 1.47 -13.64
CA VAL A 202 -4.79 1.17 -12.60
C VAL A 202 -3.90 2.40 -12.39
N ILE A 203 -3.85 2.88 -11.16
CA ILE A 203 -2.83 3.82 -10.67
C ILE A 203 -2.21 3.14 -9.46
N GLU A 204 -1.06 2.54 -9.64
CA GLU A 204 -0.36 1.74 -8.62
C GLU A 204 0.00 2.58 -7.39
N ASN A 205 0.46 1.92 -6.32
CA ASN A 205 1.14 2.59 -5.23
C ASN A 205 2.53 3.07 -5.70
N GLY A 206 3.23 3.80 -4.85
CA GLY A 206 4.56 4.30 -5.17
C GLY A 206 5.35 4.62 -3.91
N TYR A 207 6.62 4.93 -4.07
CA TYR A 207 7.49 5.44 -3.02
C TYR A 207 7.43 6.97 -2.93
N ASP A 208 7.81 7.52 -1.77
CA ASP A 208 7.88 8.96 -1.53
C ASP A 208 9.35 9.38 -1.45
N GLU A 209 9.79 10.28 -2.31
CA GLU A 209 11.19 10.72 -2.38
C GLU A 209 11.63 11.43 -1.08
N ASP A 210 10.73 12.15 -0.40
CA ASP A 210 11.05 12.84 0.87
C ASP A 210 11.56 11.88 1.97
N GLY A 211 11.20 10.60 1.89
CA GLY A 211 11.73 9.59 2.80
C GLY A 211 13.22 9.32 2.58
N PHE A 212 13.69 9.54 1.36
CA PHE A 212 15.07 9.30 0.92
C PHE A 212 15.94 10.57 0.90
N ASP A 213 15.39 11.74 1.28
CA ASP A 213 16.14 13.01 1.31
C ASP A 213 17.43 12.90 2.13
N GLY A 214 18.54 13.32 1.52
CA GLY A 214 19.88 13.26 2.10
C GLY A 214 20.54 11.88 2.00
N THR A 215 19.88 10.89 1.40
CA THR A 215 20.51 9.60 1.09
C THR A 215 20.88 9.53 -0.39
N THR A 216 22.12 9.80 -0.71
CA THR A 216 22.68 9.53 -2.04
C THR A 216 22.67 8.01 -2.25
N LEU A 217 22.20 7.56 -3.43
CA LEU A 217 22.44 6.20 -3.88
C LEU A 217 23.97 6.06 -3.98
N ALA A 218 24.59 5.46 -2.98
CA ALA A 218 26.01 5.15 -3.07
C ALA A 218 26.22 4.23 -4.29
N PRO A 219 27.24 4.47 -5.12
CA PRO A 219 27.67 3.49 -6.08
C PRO A 219 27.79 2.14 -5.39
N ARG A 220 27.47 1.04 -6.09
CA ARG A 220 27.72 -0.31 -5.54
C ARG A 220 29.15 -0.35 -5.03
N GLY A 221 29.31 -0.38 -3.71
CA GLY A 221 30.59 -0.62 -3.07
C GLY A 221 31.09 -2.04 -3.43
N PRO A 222 32.36 -2.35 -3.15
CA PRO A 222 32.85 -3.70 -3.28
C PRO A 222 31.92 -4.63 -2.50
N VAL A 223 31.53 -5.74 -3.12
CA VAL A 223 30.69 -6.76 -2.48
C VAL A 223 31.42 -7.24 -1.23
N GLN A 224 30.77 -7.09 -0.08
CA GLN A 224 31.34 -7.57 1.18
C GLN A 224 31.43 -9.10 1.15
N GLU A 225 32.39 -9.66 1.84
CA GLU A 225 32.53 -11.12 1.98
C GLU A 225 31.23 -11.74 2.53
N ARG A 226 30.57 -11.04 3.45
CA ARG A 226 29.28 -11.41 4.03
C ARG A 226 28.14 -10.60 3.44
N ILE A 227 27.27 -11.26 2.64
CA ILE A 227 26.08 -10.66 2.06
C ILE A 227 24.99 -10.47 3.12
N THR A 228 24.38 -9.29 3.15
CA THR A 228 23.23 -8.98 4.01
C THR A 228 21.94 -8.90 3.19
N LEU A 229 20.99 -9.80 3.49
CA LEU A 229 19.64 -9.76 2.94
C LEU A 229 18.67 -9.19 3.99
N LEU A 230 17.81 -8.26 3.60
CA LEU A 230 16.86 -7.59 4.49
C LEU A 230 15.42 -7.80 4.05
N HIS A 231 14.57 -8.26 4.98
CA HIS A 231 13.13 -8.06 4.94
C HIS A 231 12.73 -7.01 5.96
N SER A 232 11.98 -5.98 5.56
CA SER A 232 11.47 -4.95 6.46
C SER A 232 9.94 -4.94 6.44
N GLY A 233 9.30 -5.41 7.52
CA GLY A 233 7.84 -5.39 7.68
C GLY A 233 7.25 -6.67 8.24
N VAL A 234 5.93 -6.65 8.46
CA VAL A 234 5.21 -7.70 9.18
C VAL A 234 5.21 -9.01 8.42
N LEU A 235 5.56 -10.08 9.13
CA LEU A 235 5.40 -11.48 8.76
C LEU A 235 4.24 -12.07 9.57
N TYR A 236 3.42 -12.91 8.97
CA TYR A 236 2.34 -13.60 9.65
C TYR A 236 1.98 -14.90 8.92
N GLN A 237 1.53 -15.90 9.66
CA GLN A 237 1.31 -17.27 9.16
C GLN A 237 0.38 -17.31 7.94
N ASN A 238 -0.61 -16.45 7.86
CA ASN A 238 -1.50 -16.42 6.71
C ASN A 238 -0.91 -15.57 5.56
N GLY A 239 -0.10 -16.19 4.72
CA GLY A 239 0.36 -15.61 3.47
C GLY A 239 1.67 -14.82 3.52
N ARG A 240 2.38 -14.79 4.67
CA ARG A 240 3.75 -14.26 4.81
C ARG A 240 4.54 -15.06 5.85
N ASP A 241 4.36 -16.39 5.82
CA ASP A 241 5.02 -17.30 6.75
C ASP A 241 6.47 -17.52 6.30
N PRO A 242 7.48 -17.22 7.14
CA PRO A 242 8.88 -17.41 6.80
C PRO A 242 9.36 -18.87 6.92
N SER A 243 8.52 -19.82 7.35
CA SER A 243 8.97 -21.19 7.73
C SER A 243 9.69 -21.91 6.59
N ALA A 244 9.15 -21.87 5.36
CA ALA A 244 9.79 -22.52 4.21
C ALA A 244 11.12 -21.84 3.83
N PHE A 245 11.22 -20.52 4.00
CA PHE A 245 12.48 -19.79 3.80
C PHE A 245 13.53 -20.17 4.85
N LEU A 246 13.14 -20.28 6.14
CA LEU A 246 14.05 -20.72 7.20
C LEU A 246 14.51 -22.16 7.00
N GLN A 247 13.63 -23.03 6.50
CA GLN A 247 13.98 -24.39 6.10
C GLN A 247 14.99 -24.40 4.95
N ALA A 248 14.77 -23.60 3.90
CA ALA A 248 15.71 -23.45 2.78
C ALA A 248 17.09 -22.98 3.22
N LEU A 249 17.16 -22.04 4.19
CA LEU A 249 18.44 -21.62 4.78
C LEU A 249 19.14 -22.80 5.50
N ALA A 250 18.40 -23.62 6.25
CA ALA A 250 18.95 -24.79 6.92
C ALA A 250 19.49 -25.84 5.92
N GLU A 251 18.76 -26.10 4.82
CA GLU A 251 19.16 -27.01 3.74
C GLU A 251 20.46 -26.52 3.06
N LEU A 252 20.53 -25.25 2.68
CA LEU A 252 21.73 -24.65 2.07
C LEU A 252 22.94 -24.67 3.01
N ARG A 253 22.72 -24.43 4.31
CA ARG A 253 23.77 -24.53 5.32
C ARG A 253 24.30 -25.94 5.46
N GLN A 254 23.42 -26.94 5.53
CA GLN A 254 23.81 -28.36 5.59
C GLN A 254 24.61 -28.80 4.35
N ALA A 255 24.25 -28.23 3.19
CA ALA A 255 24.96 -28.45 1.94
C ALA A 255 26.29 -27.67 1.83
N GLY A 256 26.67 -26.89 2.86
CA GLY A 256 27.90 -26.07 2.84
C GLY A 256 27.88 -24.91 1.85
N ARG A 257 26.70 -24.50 1.36
CA ARG A 257 26.55 -23.42 0.38
C ARG A 257 26.56 -22.03 1.01
N ILE A 258 26.11 -21.93 2.26
CA ILE A 258 26.06 -20.70 3.07
C ILE A 258 26.49 -20.99 4.50
N ASP A 259 27.06 -20.00 5.16
CA ASP A 259 27.38 -20.00 6.59
C ASP A 259 27.29 -18.57 7.18
N ALA A 260 27.54 -18.45 8.48
CA ALA A 260 27.47 -17.16 9.19
C ALA A 260 28.55 -16.15 8.76
N GLY A 261 29.61 -16.58 8.09
CA GLY A 261 30.64 -15.72 7.51
C GLY A 261 30.23 -15.17 6.14
N THR A 262 29.36 -15.87 5.43
CA THR A 262 29.01 -15.60 4.03
C THR A 262 27.63 -14.98 3.82
N LEU A 263 26.65 -15.22 4.75
CA LEU A 263 25.29 -14.70 4.66
C LEU A 263 24.78 -14.22 6.02
N ARG A 264 24.08 -13.09 6.02
CA ARG A 264 23.26 -12.57 7.12
C ARG A 264 21.88 -12.23 6.57
N VAL A 265 20.84 -12.66 7.26
CA VAL A 265 19.46 -12.29 6.97
C VAL A 265 18.92 -11.45 8.13
N VAL A 266 18.33 -10.30 7.83
CA VAL A 266 17.67 -9.44 8.83
C VAL A 266 16.18 -9.43 8.57
N LEU A 267 15.41 -9.90 9.55
CA LEU A 267 13.93 -9.82 9.57
C LEU A 267 13.54 -8.65 10.48
N ARG A 268 13.41 -7.45 9.89
CA ARG A 268 13.08 -6.20 10.58
C ARG A 268 11.59 -6.06 10.78
N ALA A 269 11.15 -5.80 12.03
CA ALA A 269 9.75 -5.53 12.40
C ALA A 269 8.76 -6.63 11.94
N PRO A 270 9.01 -7.90 12.21
CA PRO A 270 8.15 -8.99 11.72
C PRO A 270 6.76 -9.03 12.39
N GLY A 271 6.48 -8.17 13.36
CA GLY A 271 5.25 -8.13 14.14
C GLY A 271 5.35 -9.03 15.37
N ASP A 272 5.22 -10.33 15.23
CA ASP A 272 5.45 -11.31 16.28
C ASP A 272 6.94 -11.68 16.36
N ILE A 273 7.71 -10.87 17.08
CA ILE A 273 9.17 -11.04 17.21
C ILE A 273 9.50 -12.38 17.86
N GLU A 274 8.82 -12.73 18.95
CA GLU A 274 9.12 -13.95 19.72
C GLU A 274 8.71 -15.21 18.95
N GLY A 275 7.57 -15.20 18.28
CA GLY A 275 7.16 -16.30 17.41
C GLY A 275 8.13 -16.53 16.26
N VAL A 276 8.61 -15.47 15.61
CA VAL A 276 9.60 -15.59 14.53
C VAL A 276 10.97 -16.04 15.08
N ARG A 277 11.42 -15.56 16.25
CA ARG A 277 12.62 -16.06 16.91
C ARG A 277 12.53 -17.56 17.23
N ALA A 278 11.40 -18.01 17.73
CA ALA A 278 11.18 -19.43 18.00
C ALA A 278 11.25 -20.28 16.71
N LEU A 279 10.76 -19.78 15.58
CA LEU A 279 10.90 -20.42 14.27
C LEU A 279 12.38 -20.50 13.85
N VAL A 280 13.13 -19.40 13.97
CA VAL A 280 14.57 -19.32 13.63
C VAL A 280 15.38 -20.36 14.43
N VAL A 281 15.12 -20.47 15.74
CA VAL A 281 15.75 -21.46 16.61
C VAL A 281 15.35 -22.89 16.22
N ARG A 282 14.08 -23.13 15.93
CA ARG A 282 13.56 -24.45 15.51
C ARG A 282 14.22 -24.96 14.23
N HIS A 283 14.48 -24.08 13.26
CA HIS A 283 15.16 -24.43 12.02
C HIS A 283 16.69 -24.44 12.14
N GLY A 284 17.26 -24.13 13.32
CA GLY A 284 18.68 -24.19 13.59
C GLY A 284 19.52 -23.13 12.86
N VAL A 285 18.92 -21.98 12.48
CA VAL A 285 19.57 -20.93 11.66
C VAL A 285 19.79 -19.62 12.43
N ALA A 286 19.88 -19.67 13.73
CA ALA A 286 20.00 -18.49 14.59
C ALA A 286 21.32 -17.71 14.39
N ASP A 287 22.35 -18.31 13.84
CA ASP A 287 23.61 -17.68 13.45
C ASP A 287 23.54 -16.93 12.11
N LEU A 288 22.58 -17.27 11.26
CA LEU A 288 22.32 -16.64 9.96
C LEU A 288 21.27 -15.53 10.03
N VAL A 289 20.27 -15.68 10.91
CA VAL A 289 19.04 -14.87 10.91
C VAL A 289 18.90 -14.01 12.17
N GLU A 290 18.92 -12.71 11.98
CA GLU A 290 18.61 -11.72 13.01
C GLU A 290 17.13 -11.30 12.94
N VAL A 291 16.40 -11.44 14.05
CA VAL A 291 15.03 -10.93 14.22
C VAL A 291 15.08 -9.61 14.98
N ALA A 292 14.81 -8.51 14.30
CA ALA A 292 15.07 -7.17 14.79
C ALA A 292 13.78 -6.36 15.02
N PRO A 293 13.72 -5.51 16.06
CA PRO A 293 12.55 -4.71 16.40
C PRO A 293 12.26 -3.62 15.35
N PRO A 294 11.06 -2.99 15.38
CA PRO A 294 10.77 -1.87 14.51
C PRO A 294 11.70 -0.67 14.79
N VAL A 295 12.03 0.05 13.73
CA VAL A 295 12.80 1.31 13.76
C VAL A 295 11.99 2.43 13.12
N PRO A 296 12.33 3.72 13.34
CA PRO A 296 11.72 4.83 12.62
C PRO A 296 11.82 4.64 11.10
N TYR A 297 10.83 5.12 10.35
CA TYR A 297 10.72 4.90 8.91
C TYR A 297 12.00 5.28 8.13
N ARG A 298 12.60 6.44 8.44
CA ARG A 298 13.86 6.88 7.79
C ARG A 298 15.02 5.93 8.06
N GLU A 299 15.11 5.37 9.25
CA GLU A 299 16.14 4.36 9.59
C GLU A 299 15.90 3.04 8.83
N ALA A 300 14.64 2.62 8.69
CA ALA A 300 14.30 1.45 7.87
C ALA A 300 14.73 1.64 6.40
N LEU A 301 14.55 2.85 5.83
CA LEU A 301 15.03 3.16 4.48
C LEU A 301 16.56 3.14 4.37
N LYS A 302 17.27 3.64 5.39
CA LYS A 302 18.74 3.54 5.43
C LYS A 302 19.22 2.09 5.49
N GLU A 303 18.54 1.23 6.27
CA GLU A 303 18.85 -0.20 6.29
C GLU A 303 18.60 -0.86 4.93
N MET A 304 17.52 -0.51 4.23
CA MET A 304 17.26 -1.00 2.87
C MET A 304 18.37 -0.58 1.89
N LEU A 305 18.87 0.65 2.01
CA LEU A 305 19.98 1.15 1.18
C LEU A 305 21.31 0.49 1.53
N ALA A 306 21.51 0.10 2.79
CA ALA A 306 22.75 -0.55 3.25
C ALA A 306 22.79 -2.04 2.94
N ALA A 307 21.65 -2.71 2.78
CA ALA A 307 21.59 -4.13 2.45
C ALA A 307 22.12 -4.44 1.05
N ASP A 308 22.60 -5.66 0.84
CA ASP A 308 23.08 -6.15 -0.46
C ASP A 308 21.92 -6.67 -1.32
N GLY A 309 20.85 -7.17 -0.68
CA GLY A 309 19.61 -7.60 -1.34
C GLY A 309 18.41 -7.50 -0.42
N LEU A 310 17.22 -7.41 -1.02
CA LEU A 310 15.97 -7.22 -0.32
C LEU A 310 15.02 -8.41 -0.53
N LEU A 311 14.27 -8.76 0.51
CA LEU A 311 13.36 -9.91 0.51
C LEU A 311 11.90 -9.45 0.53
N VAL A 312 11.06 -10.04 -0.33
CA VAL A 312 9.60 -9.84 -0.33
C VAL A 312 8.92 -11.15 0.00
N PHE A 313 8.01 -11.16 0.97
CA PHE A 313 7.14 -12.29 1.31
C PHE A 313 5.70 -11.91 0.97
N GLN A 314 5.06 -12.64 0.02
CA GLN A 314 3.67 -12.39 -0.36
C GLN A 314 3.04 -13.63 -1.01
N GLY A 315 2.34 -14.43 -0.24
CA GLY A 315 1.69 -15.67 -0.71
C GLY A 315 0.25 -15.48 -1.17
N THR A 316 -0.36 -16.58 -1.55
CA THR A 316 -1.66 -16.72 -2.21
C THR A 316 -2.83 -15.91 -1.64
N PRO A 317 -3.02 -15.77 -0.30
CA PRO A 317 -4.12 -14.96 0.23
C PRO A 317 -4.10 -13.48 -0.21
N PHE A 318 -2.96 -13.00 -0.70
CA PHE A 318 -2.76 -11.61 -1.13
C PHE A 318 -2.43 -11.46 -2.61
N ASN A 319 -2.80 -12.45 -3.45
CA ASN A 319 -2.45 -12.47 -4.87
C ASN A 319 -2.97 -11.28 -5.69
N THR A 320 -4.04 -10.63 -5.24
CA THR A 320 -4.57 -9.43 -5.89
C THR A 320 -3.95 -8.12 -5.40
N GLN A 321 -2.99 -8.21 -4.47
CA GLN A 321 -2.37 -7.05 -3.82
C GLN A 321 -0.86 -7.01 -4.09
N VAL A 322 -0.29 -5.79 -4.06
CA VAL A 322 1.16 -5.55 -4.13
C VAL A 322 1.58 -4.80 -2.87
N PRO A 323 2.55 -5.32 -2.10
CA PRO A 323 3.07 -4.60 -0.94
C PRO A 323 3.69 -3.26 -1.36
N ALA A 324 3.30 -2.16 -0.71
CA ALA A 324 3.80 -0.84 -1.06
C ALA A 324 5.34 -0.71 -0.99
N LYS A 325 5.99 -1.52 -0.13
CA LYS A 325 7.46 -1.56 0.01
C LYS A 325 8.21 -1.94 -1.28
N ILE A 326 7.57 -2.62 -2.23
CA ILE A 326 8.21 -2.99 -3.51
C ILE A 326 8.66 -1.73 -4.25
N TYR A 327 7.87 -0.67 -4.22
CA TYR A 327 8.22 0.59 -4.87
C TYR A 327 9.38 1.30 -4.16
N GLU A 328 9.47 1.17 -2.82
CA GLU A 328 10.63 1.61 -2.04
C GLU A 328 11.87 0.78 -2.41
N TYR A 329 11.71 -0.54 -2.59
CA TYR A 329 12.78 -1.43 -3.05
C TYR A 329 13.29 -1.04 -4.44
N PHE A 330 12.41 -0.72 -5.37
CA PHE A 330 12.82 -0.19 -6.69
C PHE A 330 13.63 1.10 -6.54
N ARG A 331 13.20 2.02 -5.64
CA ARG A 331 13.93 3.27 -5.39
C ARG A 331 15.33 3.03 -4.80
N THR A 332 15.52 2.00 -4.01
CA THR A 332 16.86 1.69 -3.47
C THR A 332 17.82 1.15 -4.52
N ARG A 333 17.33 0.68 -5.66
CA ARG A 333 18.10 0.02 -6.72
C ARG A 333 18.93 -1.18 -6.18
N LYS A 334 18.39 -1.89 -5.19
CA LYS A 334 18.97 -3.13 -4.68
C LYS A 334 18.36 -4.34 -5.38
N PRO A 335 19.09 -5.46 -5.51
CA PRO A 335 18.52 -6.74 -5.94
C PRO A 335 17.36 -7.16 -5.04
N VAL A 336 16.36 -7.80 -5.62
CA VAL A 336 15.16 -8.25 -4.90
C VAL A 336 14.93 -9.73 -5.13
N LEU A 337 14.85 -10.51 -4.06
CA LEU A 337 14.37 -11.89 -4.06
C LEU A 337 12.88 -11.90 -3.63
N GLY A 338 12.02 -12.38 -4.51
CA GLY A 338 10.60 -12.51 -4.26
C GLY A 338 10.24 -13.93 -3.81
N LEU A 339 9.86 -14.08 -2.55
CA LEU A 339 9.22 -15.30 -2.01
C LEU A 339 7.71 -15.08 -2.11
N VAL A 340 7.14 -15.48 -3.25
CA VAL A 340 5.81 -15.05 -3.66
C VAL A 340 5.01 -16.22 -4.25
N ASP A 341 3.70 -16.06 -4.38
CA ASP A 341 2.97 -16.88 -5.33
C ASP A 341 3.38 -16.46 -6.74
N THR A 342 4.01 -17.37 -7.48
CA THR A 342 4.59 -17.05 -8.79
C THR A 342 3.54 -16.70 -9.84
N GLY A 343 2.26 -17.06 -9.64
CA GLY A 343 1.10 -16.63 -10.44
C GLY A 343 0.45 -15.32 -9.96
N GLY A 344 0.89 -14.75 -8.83
CA GLY A 344 0.26 -13.61 -8.20
C GLY A 344 0.71 -12.25 -8.77
N GLU A 345 -0.02 -11.20 -8.37
CA GLU A 345 0.19 -9.83 -8.82
C GLU A 345 1.58 -9.30 -8.43
N THR A 346 2.07 -9.66 -7.23
CA THR A 346 3.41 -9.28 -6.77
C THR A 346 4.50 -9.83 -7.67
N ALA A 347 4.40 -11.11 -8.07
CA ALA A 347 5.34 -11.72 -9.02
C ALA A 347 5.28 -11.03 -10.39
N ARG A 348 4.07 -10.67 -10.85
CA ARG A 348 3.88 -9.94 -12.11
C ARG A 348 4.58 -8.56 -12.08
N VAL A 349 4.40 -7.80 -11.01
CA VAL A 349 5.04 -6.48 -10.85
C VAL A 349 6.56 -6.60 -10.81
N LEU A 350 7.09 -7.58 -10.08
CA LEU A 350 8.54 -7.84 -10.04
C LEU A 350 9.08 -8.22 -11.41
N ARG A 351 8.43 -9.17 -12.13
CA ARG A 351 8.86 -9.55 -13.50
C ARG A 351 8.82 -8.38 -14.49
N ASN A 352 7.79 -7.56 -14.43
CA ASN A 352 7.68 -6.37 -15.28
C ASN A 352 8.81 -5.36 -14.98
N GLY A 353 9.32 -5.35 -13.73
CA GLY A 353 10.50 -4.58 -13.34
C GLY A 353 11.84 -5.25 -13.68
N GLY A 354 11.82 -6.42 -14.34
CA GLY A 354 13.03 -7.19 -14.70
C GLY A 354 13.55 -8.11 -13.59
N PHE A 355 12.88 -8.21 -12.45
CA PHE A 355 13.29 -9.09 -11.35
C PHE A 355 12.75 -10.51 -11.58
N HIS A 356 13.67 -11.45 -11.76
CA HIS A 356 13.37 -12.85 -12.05
C HIS A 356 13.76 -13.81 -10.93
N ASP A 357 14.41 -13.33 -9.87
CA ASP A 357 14.71 -14.10 -8.65
C ASP A 357 13.44 -14.25 -7.82
N LEU A 358 12.56 -15.15 -8.27
CA LEU A 358 11.24 -15.40 -7.69
C LEU A 358 11.10 -16.89 -7.36
N ALA A 359 10.80 -17.19 -6.11
CA ALA A 359 10.51 -18.54 -5.64
C ALA A 359 9.07 -18.65 -5.15
N GLN A 360 8.48 -19.84 -5.35
CA GLN A 360 7.15 -20.16 -4.83
C GLN A 360 7.18 -20.14 -3.30
N MET A 361 6.43 -19.21 -2.70
CA MET A 361 6.32 -19.11 -1.27
C MET A 361 5.69 -20.38 -0.68
N GLY A 362 6.37 -21.00 0.28
CA GLY A 362 5.95 -22.29 0.87
C GLY A 362 6.66 -23.51 0.32
N ASP A 363 7.46 -23.37 -0.75
CA ASP A 363 8.30 -24.45 -1.31
C ASP A 363 9.78 -24.21 -0.94
N SER A 364 10.28 -24.93 0.07
CA SER A 364 11.66 -24.76 0.55
C SER A 364 12.70 -25.12 -0.49
N ALA A 365 12.44 -26.10 -1.35
CA ALA A 365 13.37 -26.53 -2.38
C ALA A 365 13.52 -25.47 -3.50
N ASP A 366 12.40 -24.90 -3.96
CA ASP A 366 12.40 -23.79 -4.93
C ASP A 366 13.07 -22.54 -4.34
N ILE A 367 12.79 -22.24 -3.05
CA ILE A 367 13.43 -21.14 -2.33
C ILE A 367 14.95 -21.37 -2.21
N ALA A 368 15.39 -22.57 -1.83
CA ALA A 368 16.80 -22.87 -1.69
C ALA A 368 17.55 -22.72 -3.03
N HIS A 369 17.00 -23.28 -4.11
CA HIS A 369 17.57 -23.16 -5.45
C HIS A 369 17.68 -21.69 -5.89
N THR A 370 16.60 -20.92 -5.74
CA THR A 370 16.57 -19.51 -6.16
C THR A 370 17.48 -18.63 -5.31
N LEU A 371 17.50 -18.86 -3.99
CA LEU A 371 18.35 -18.10 -3.04
C LEU A 371 19.84 -18.35 -3.31
N ASP A 372 20.26 -19.60 -3.55
CA ASP A 372 21.65 -19.93 -3.88
C ASP A 372 22.11 -19.18 -5.14
N GLY A 373 21.34 -19.23 -6.20
CA GLY A 373 21.60 -18.48 -7.43
C GLY A 373 21.59 -16.96 -7.20
N PHE A 374 20.68 -16.43 -6.39
CA PHE A 374 20.59 -15.01 -6.07
C PHE A 374 21.84 -14.50 -5.33
N VAL A 375 22.31 -15.26 -4.33
CA VAL A 375 23.56 -14.95 -3.60
C VAL A 375 24.76 -14.93 -4.53
N VAL A 376 24.87 -15.89 -5.45
CA VAL A 376 25.91 -15.92 -6.47
C VAL A 376 25.88 -14.68 -7.36
N ARG A 377 24.70 -14.32 -7.90
CA ARG A 377 24.53 -13.10 -8.73
C ARG A 377 24.83 -11.80 -7.99
N ILE A 378 24.52 -11.71 -6.69
CA ILE A 378 24.95 -10.55 -5.91
C ILE A 378 26.47 -10.47 -5.85
N ARG A 379 27.16 -11.58 -5.58
CA ARG A 379 28.63 -11.64 -5.49
C ARG A 379 29.31 -11.30 -6.80
N SER A 380 28.82 -11.80 -7.93
CA SER A 380 29.36 -11.50 -9.26
C SER A 380 29.00 -10.09 -9.77
N GLY A 381 28.11 -9.37 -9.07
CA GLY A 381 27.62 -8.07 -9.54
C GLY A 381 26.57 -8.14 -10.65
N GLU A 382 26.09 -9.33 -11.00
CA GLU A 382 25.14 -9.61 -12.08
C GLU A 382 23.67 -9.56 -11.62
N ALA A 383 23.42 -9.43 -10.31
CA ALA A 383 22.05 -9.36 -9.80
C ALA A 383 21.32 -8.11 -10.35
N HIS A 384 20.09 -8.32 -10.83
CA HIS A 384 19.28 -7.27 -11.43
C HIS A 384 18.91 -6.20 -10.40
N VAL A 385 18.90 -4.95 -10.85
CA VAL A 385 18.44 -3.77 -10.09
C VAL A 385 17.49 -2.93 -10.93
N ALA A 386 16.61 -2.18 -10.27
CA ALA A 386 15.65 -1.32 -10.97
C ALA A 386 16.36 -0.30 -11.88
N SER A 387 15.87 -0.17 -13.11
CA SER A 387 16.29 0.88 -14.03
C SER A 387 15.84 2.26 -13.55
N GLU A 388 16.50 3.32 -14.02
CA GLU A 388 16.08 4.70 -13.70
C GLU A 388 14.66 5.00 -14.15
N ALA A 389 14.25 4.47 -15.30
CA ALA A 389 12.90 4.60 -15.83
C ALA A 389 11.87 3.93 -14.91
N LEU A 390 12.17 2.71 -14.40
CA LEU A 390 11.29 2.03 -13.44
C LEU A 390 11.22 2.80 -12.12
N VAL A 391 12.33 3.30 -11.61
CA VAL A 391 12.38 4.12 -10.39
C VAL A 391 11.51 5.36 -10.56
N ALA A 392 11.70 6.14 -11.62
CA ALA A 392 10.91 7.35 -11.90
C ALA A 392 9.41 7.04 -12.01
N ALA A 393 9.05 6.01 -12.78
CA ALA A 393 7.66 5.57 -12.93
C ALA A 393 7.03 5.07 -11.63
N SER A 394 7.83 4.58 -10.68
CA SER A 394 7.37 4.07 -9.38
C SER A 394 7.20 5.15 -8.31
N SER A 395 7.50 6.41 -8.61
CA SER A 395 7.38 7.51 -7.66
C SER A 395 5.91 7.93 -7.46
N ARG A 396 5.56 8.37 -6.27
CA ARG A 396 4.24 8.95 -5.99
C ARG A 396 3.99 10.24 -6.75
N ALA A 397 5.03 10.98 -7.08
CA ALA A 397 4.92 12.16 -7.96
C ALA A 397 4.43 11.75 -9.35
N HIS A 398 4.97 10.67 -9.93
CA HIS A 398 4.49 10.11 -11.19
C HIS A 398 3.04 9.62 -11.07
N ARG A 399 2.67 8.91 -9.98
CA ARG A 399 1.27 8.49 -9.75
C ARG A 399 0.31 9.69 -9.65
N ALA A 400 0.77 10.84 -9.15
CA ALA A 400 -0.03 12.06 -9.15
C ALA A 400 -0.22 12.64 -10.55
N SER A 401 0.75 12.52 -11.46
CA SER A 401 0.58 12.91 -12.86
C SER A 401 -0.45 12.02 -13.58
N GLU A 402 -0.45 10.70 -13.30
CA GLU A 402 -1.48 9.78 -13.83
C GLU A 402 -2.87 10.17 -13.34
N LEU A 403 -3.03 10.49 -12.05
CA LEU A 403 -4.32 10.93 -11.51
C LEU A 403 -4.75 12.28 -12.08
N ALA A 404 -3.81 13.21 -12.28
CA ALA A 404 -4.09 14.51 -12.91
C ALA A 404 -4.60 14.34 -14.35
N ALA A 405 -4.01 13.43 -15.12
CA ALA A 405 -4.48 13.10 -16.48
C ALA A 405 -5.91 12.53 -16.46
N VAL A 406 -6.23 11.65 -15.49
CA VAL A 406 -7.61 11.16 -15.28
C VAL A 406 -8.57 12.32 -14.95
N PHE A 407 -8.14 13.27 -14.13
CA PHE A 407 -8.95 14.44 -13.80
C PHE A 407 -9.17 15.34 -15.02
N ASP A 408 -8.14 15.53 -15.87
CA ASP A 408 -8.26 16.30 -17.11
C ASP A 408 -9.26 15.65 -18.07
N GLU A 409 -9.21 14.33 -18.21
CA GLU A 409 -10.13 13.56 -19.05
C GLU A 409 -11.59 13.69 -18.60
N VAL A 410 -11.88 13.64 -17.29
CA VAL A 410 -13.27 13.63 -16.81
C VAL A 410 -13.84 15.01 -16.53
N ALA A 411 -13.00 16.04 -16.40
CA ALA A 411 -13.44 17.41 -16.13
C ALA A 411 -13.65 18.25 -17.38
N GLY A 412 -13.27 17.77 -18.55
CA GLY A 412 -13.48 18.39 -19.86
C GLY A 412 -12.56 19.59 -20.07
#